data_46039afa94ff843f53773efd91fb46f6
#
_entry.id   46039afa94ff843f53773efd91fb46f6
#
_cell.length_a   1.000
_cell.length_b   1.000
_cell.length_c   1.000
_cell.angle_alpha   90.00
_cell.angle_beta   90.00
_cell.angle_gamma   90.00
#
_symmetry.space_group_name_H-M   'P 1'
#
loop_
_entity.id
_entity.type
_entity.pdbx_description
1 polymer ?
#
loop_
_entity_poly.entity_id
_entity_poly.type
_entity_poly.pdbx_seq_one_letter_code
_entity_poly.pdbx_strand_id
1 'polypeptide(L)'
;VSSPTVWSSGRYESVAERIAPIATEVVFAVHRRRPLGDAALADLACGTGNAALAAAGLGARVTALDITPDLIAIGAQKAARAGRTIDWLTGDAADTGLPAHEFDAVVSNIGIIFVEPTAQAAEFGRLLATGGVLGFSSWVRDVNNPFMSPIVAVLGSSPEPEYTPDQWGDPDVIATRLATDFVDVEIENASLTWRFDSMDAALGFMTRESPMHVALLNNLDAARSDQLRAAFEATLRTHVTNDGVVSFETPYVVVTARRR
;
A
#
# COMPACT_ATOMS: atom_id res chain seq x y z
N VAL A 1 -5.38 9.29 -23.46
CA VAL A 1 -6.11 8.35 -22.59
C VAL A 1 -5.05 7.42 -22.05
N SER A 2 -4.69 7.53 -20.76
CA SER A 2 -3.75 6.62 -20.10
C SER A 2 -4.33 5.19 -20.14
N SER A 3 -3.47 4.19 -20.38
CA SER A 3 -3.88 2.80 -20.32
C SER A 3 -4.40 2.48 -18.91
N PRO A 4 -5.47 1.66 -18.78
CA PRO A 4 -5.97 1.29 -17.46
C PRO A 4 -4.87 0.55 -16.67
N THR A 5 -4.65 0.97 -15.44
CA THR A 5 -3.71 0.31 -14.53
C THR A 5 -4.34 -0.96 -13.93
N VAL A 6 -3.52 -1.86 -13.38
CA VAL A 6 -4.02 -3.04 -12.64
C VAL A 6 -4.98 -2.63 -11.51
N TRP A 7 -4.78 -1.45 -10.94
CA TRP A 7 -5.55 -0.91 -9.82
C TRP A 7 -6.98 -0.48 -10.19
N SER A 8 -7.27 -0.33 -11.49
CA SER A 8 -8.64 -0.12 -12.00
C SER A 8 -9.45 -1.42 -12.12
N SER A 9 -8.83 -2.58 -11.87
CA SER A 9 -9.52 -3.88 -11.88
C SER A 9 -10.29 -4.10 -10.57
N GLY A 10 -11.41 -4.82 -10.63
CA GLY A 10 -12.18 -5.16 -9.43
C GLY A 10 -12.76 -3.94 -8.71
N ARG A 11 -12.65 -3.91 -7.38
CA ARG A 11 -13.16 -2.84 -6.52
C ARG A 11 -12.11 -2.44 -5.47
N TYR A 12 -11.21 -1.52 -5.84
CA TYR A 12 -10.10 -1.09 -4.99
C TYR A 12 -10.54 -0.65 -3.58
N GLU A 13 -11.69 0.01 -3.42
CA GLU A 13 -12.20 0.45 -2.11
C GLU A 13 -12.33 -0.70 -1.11
N SER A 14 -12.64 -1.91 -1.53
CA SER A 14 -12.69 -3.07 -0.64
C SER A 14 -11.33 -3.41 -0.01
N VAL A 15 -10.23 -3.14 -0.72
CA VAL A 15 -8.87 -3.25 -0.19
C VAL A 15 -8.55 -2.03 0.67
N ALA A 16 -8.82 -0.83 0.16
CA ALA A 16 -8.53 0.43 0.82
C ALA A 16 -9.17 0.52 2.21
N GLU A 17 -10.43 0.13 2.35
CA GLU A 17 -11.15 0.11 3.63
C GLU A 17 -10.48 -0.81 4.66
N ARG A 18 -9.98 -1.96 4.23
CA ARG A 18 -9.33 -2.94 5.12
C ARG A 18 -7.95 -2.50 5.58
N ILE A 19 -7.19 -1.83 4.73
CA ILE A 19 -5.84 -1.33 5.07
C ILE A 19 -5.83 0.10 5.64
N ALA A 20 -7.00 0.74 5.78
CA ALA A 20 -7.12 2.08 6.34
C ALA A 20 -6.52 2.23 7.75
N PRO A 21 -6.64 1.25 8.66
CA PRO A 21 -5.97 1.31 9.96
C PRO A 21 -4.45 1.47 9.84
N ILE A 22 -3.80 0.75 8.91
CA ILE A 22 -2.36 0.85 8.67
C ILE A 22 -1.99 2.28 8.23
N ALA A 23 -2.78 2.90 7.35
CA ALA A 23 -2.55 4.28 6.91
C ALA A 23 -2.57 5.25 8.10
N THR A 24 -3.49 5.03 9.04
CA THR A 24 -3.58 5.83 10.26
C THR A 24 -2.32 5.65 11.12
N GLU A 25 -1.83 4.44 11.28
CA GLU A 25 -0.60 4.14 12.02
C GLU A 25 0.63 4.81 11.39
N VAL A 26 0.79 4.74 10.05
CA VAL A 26 1.87 5.44 9.33
C VAL A 26 1.84 6.94 9.62
N VAL A 27 0.67 7.56 9.48
CA VAL A 27 0.53 9.01 9.71
C VAL A 27 0.81 9.37 11.17
N PHE A 28 0.36 8.57 12.14
CA PHE A 28 0.66 8.81 13.55
C PHE A 28 2.13 8.56 13.88
N ALA A 29 2.80 7.58 13.27
CA ALA A 29 4.23 7.36 13.43
C ALA A 29 5.03 8.58 12.95
N VAL A 30 4.68 9.14 11.80
CA VAL A 30 5.26 10.40 11.30
C VAL A 30 4.94 11.56 12.25
N HIS A 31 3.67 11.70 12.68
CA HIS A 31 3.23 12.78 13.56
C HIS A 31 3.98 12.81 14.92
N ARG A 32 4.31 11.64 15.48
CA ARG A 32 5.13 11.54 16.71
C ARG A 32 6.53 12.11 16.53
N ARG A 33 7.11 12.00 15.32
CA ARG A 33 8.47 12.48 15.00
C ARG A 33 8.49 13.89 14.45
N ARG A 34 7.41 14.30 13.79
CA ARG A 34 7.19 15.63 13.22
C ARG A 34 5.70 15.99 13.35
N PRO A 35 5.31 16.91 14.25
CA PRO A 35 3.93 17.39 14.32
C PRO A 35 3.42 17.87 12.94
N LEU A 36 2.23 17.42 12.53
CA LEU A 36 1.72 17.64 11.20
C LEU A 36 0.84 18.89 11.03
N GLY A 37 0.52 19.58 12.11
CA GLY A 37 -0.22 20.87 12.02
C GLY A 37 0.55 21.86 11.15
N ASP A 38 -0.09 22.31 10.05
CA ASP A 38 0.47 23.22 9.02
C ASP A 38 1.69 22.65 8.24
N ALA A 39 2.09 21.40 8.48
CA ALA A 39 3.19 20.77 7.74
C ALA A 39 2.82 20.49 6.29
N ALA A 40 3.77 20.67 5.36
CA ALA A 40 3.63 20.21 3.98
C ALA A 40 3.88 18.71 3.93
N LEU A 41 2.89 17.93 3.45
CA LEU A 41 2.97 16.48 3.38
C LEU A 41 2.62 15.97 1.99
N ALA A 42 3.45 15.08 1.44
CA ALA A 42 3.14 14.33 0.22
C ALA A 42 2.72 12.90 0.58
N ASP A 43 1.59 12.42 0.02
CA ASP A 43 1.15 11.01 0.07
C ASP A 43 1.36 10.40 -1.32
N LEU A 44 2.35 9.49 -1.44
CA LEU A 44 2.78 8.91 -2.71
C LEU A 44 2.20 7.51 -2.91
N ALA A 45 1.73 7.24 -4.14
CA ALA A 45 0.93 6.06 -4.46
C ALA A 45 -0.26 5.96 -3.49
N CYS A 46 -0.98 7.07 -3.37
CA CYS A 46 -1.96 7.32 -2.31
C CYS A 46 -3.25 6.49 -2.45
N GLY A 47 -3.48 5.85 -3.61
CA GLY A 47 -4.73 5.17 -3.91
C GLY A 47 -5.93 6.11 -3.77
N THR A 48 -6.89 5.77 -2.93
CA THR A 48 -8.05 6.61 -2.64
C THR A 48 -7.86 7.50 -1.39
N GLY A 49 -6.59 7.67 -0.94
CA GLY A 49 -6.17 8.72 -0.02
C GLY A 49 -6.39 8.43 1.46
N ASN A 50 -6.26 7.20 1.91
CA ASN A 50 -6.41 6.90 3.34
C ASN A 50 -5.39 7.66 4.21
N ALA A 51 -4.10 7.68 3.82
CA ALA A 51 -3.07 8.41 4.56
C ALA A 51 -3.22 9.93 4.38
N ALA A 52 -3.54 10.38 3.17
CA ALA A 52 -3.83 11.79 2.88
C ALA A 52 -4.96 12.35 3.76
N LEU A 53 -6.07 11.62 3.88
CA LEU A 53 -7.21 12.01 4.73
C LEU A 53 -6.85 12.03 6.22
N ALA A 54 -6.10 11.03 6.69
CA ALA A 54 -5.62 10.99 8.07
C ALA A 54 -4.69 12.18 8.37
N ALA A 55 -3.74 12.49 7.49
CA ALA A 55 -2.83 13.62 7.64
C ALA A 55 -3.55 14.97 7.59
N ALA A 56 -4.48 15.16 6.67
CA ALA A 56 -5.33 16.35 6.61
C ALA A 56 -6.22 16.49 7.86
N GLY A 57 -6.59 15.36 8.48
CA GLY A 57 -7.27 15.33 9.79
C GLY A 57 -6.44 15.92 10.93
N LEU A 58 -5.12 15.82 10.85
CA LEU A 58 -4.16 16.40 11.81
C LEU A 58 -3.70 17.81 11.44
N GLY A 59 -4.27 18.41 10.39
CA GLY A 59 -3.99 19.78 9.97
C GLY A 59 -2.85 19.93 8.98
N ALA A 60 -2.35 18.84 8.37
CA ALA A 60 -1.34 18.93 7.32
C ALA A 60 -1.91 19.57 6.03
N ARG A 61 -1.06 20.29 5.30
CA ARG A 61 -1.29 20.68 3.91
C ARG A 61 -0.83 19.52 3.02
N VAL A 62 -1.79 18.81 2.44
CA VAL A 62 -1.52 17.52 1.79
C VAL A 62 -1.57 17.64 0.28
N THR A 63 -0.54 17.10 -0.38
CA THR A 63 -0.53 16.77 -1.80
C THR A 63 -0.55 15.24 -1.93
N ALA A 64 -1.55 14.68 -2.59
CA ALA A 64 -1.74 13.25 -2.76
C ALA A 64 -1.57 12.87 -4.25
N LEU A 65 -0.73 11.88 -4.54
CA LEU A 65 -0.37 11.50 -5.90
C LEU A 65 -0.53 9.98 -6.09
N ASP A 66 -1.20 9.60 -7.18
CA ASP A 66 -1.33 8.20 -7.62
C ASP A 66 -1.29 8.14 -9.15
N ILE A 67 -0.80 7.03 -9.69
CA ILE A 67 -0.73 6.80 -11.14
C ILE A 67 -2.11 6.55 -11.76
N THR A 68 -3.14 6.23 -10.94
CA THR A 68 -4.47 5.81 -11.37
C THR A 68 -5.48 6.95 -11.22
N PRO A 69 -5.90 7.61 -12.32
CA PRO A 69 -6.81 8.76 -12.25
C PRO A 69 -8.15 8.47 -11.56
N ASP A 70 -8.68 7.25 -11.73
CA ASP A 70 -9.96 6.86 -11.12
C ASP A 70 -9.87 6.83 -9.58
N LEU A 71 -8.73 6.38 -9.02
CA LEU A 71 -8.51 6.37 -7.58
C LEU A 71 -8.38 7.79 -7.02
N ILE A 72 -7.70 8.67 -7.74
CA ILE A 72 -7.61 10.10 -7.43
C ILE A 72 -9.01 10.73 -7.39
N ALA A 73 -9.86 10.44 -8.37
CA ALA A 73 -11.23 10.97 -8.41
C ALA A 73 -12.07 10.50 -7.21
N ILE A 74 -11.92 9.23 -6.81
CA ILE A 74 -12.59 8.68 -5.60
C ILE A 74 -12.05 9.37 -4.34
N GLY A 75 -10.73 9.52 -4.21
CA GLY A 75 -10.08 10.19 -3.09
C GLY A 75 -10.56 11.64 -2.92
N ALA A 76 -10.63 12.39 -4.03
CA ALA A 76 -11.13 13.76 -4.03
C ALA A 76 -12.59 13.85 -3.54
N GLN A 77 -13.45 12.89 -3.95
CA GLN A 77 -14.82 12.82 -3.45
C GLN A 77 -14.89 12.50 -1.95
N LYS A 78 -14.03 11.58 -1.46
CA LYS A 78 -13.94 11.25 -0.02
C LYS A 78 -13.50 12.47 0.78
N ALA A 79 -12.48 13.21 0.31
CA ALA A 79 -12.01 14.43 0.96
C ALA A 79 -13.10 15.51 1.03
N ALA A 80 -13.81 15.74 -0.08
CA ALA A 80 -14.91 16.69 -0.12
C ALA A 80 -16.03 16.35 0.88
N ARG A 81 -16.41 15.06 0.98
CA ARG A 81 -17.40 14.59 1.95
C ARG A 81 -16.95 14.76 3.40
N ALA A 82 -15.63 14.64 3.64
CA ALA A 82 -15.03 14.82 4.96
C ALA A 82 -14.69 16.30 5.29
N GLY A 83 -14.98 17.23 4.38
CA GLY A 83 -14.65 18.66 4.53
C GLY A 83 -13.13 18.91 4.61
N ARG A 84 -12.34 18.12 3.88
CA ARG A 84 -10.87 18.24 3.83
C ARG A 84 -10.43 18.80 2.49
N THR A 85 -9.43 19.67 2.53
CA THR A 85 -8.76 20.20 1.33
C THR A 85 -7.47 19.41 1.14
N ILE A 86 -7.31 18.79 -0.02
CA ILE A 86 -6.13 18.00 -0.42
C ILE A 86 -5.90 18.29 -1.89
N ASP A 87 -4.64 18.51 -2.27
CA ASP A 87 -4.23 18.67 -3.66
C ASP A 87 -4.03 17.27 -4.28
N TRP A 88 -4.86 16.91 -5.27
CA TRP A 88 -4.87 15.61 -5.90
C TRP A 88 -4.18 15.64 -7.27
N LEU A 89 -3.21 14.77 -7.47
CA LEU A 89 -2.42 14.70 -8.69
C LEU A 89 -2.40 13.28 -9.26
N THR A 90 -2.46 13.17 -10.57
CA THR A 90 -2.17 11.92 -11.28
C THR A 90 -0.71 11.96 -11.73
N GLY A 91 0.11 10.99 -11.30
CA GLY A 91 1.53 10.96 -11.62
C GLY A 91 2.23 9.69 -11.12
N ASP A 92 3.49 9.56 -11.51
CA ASP A 92 4.36 8.46 -11.08
C ASP A 92 5.01 8.81 -9.73
N ALA A 93 4.92 7.92 -8.75
CA ALA A 93 5.52 8.11 -7.44
C ALA A 93 7.06 8.04 -7.46
N ALA A 94 7.68 7.50 -8.52
CA ALA A 94 9.12 7.49 -8.72
C ALA A 94 9.66 8.77 -9.41
N ASP A 95 8.78 9.56 -10.03
CA ASP A 95 9.10 10.84 -10.71
C ASP A 95 7.89 11.76 -10.63
N THR A 96 7.68 12.34 -9.45
CA THR A 96 6.45 13.07 -9.13
C THR A 96 6.31 14.40 -9.82
N GLY A 97 7.41 15.01 -10.27
CA GLY A 97 7.46 16.41 -10.75
C GLY A 97 7.18 17.45 -9.66
N LEU A 98 7.02 17.05 -8.40
CA LEU A 98 6.83 17.96 -7.27
C LEU A 98 8.14 18.70 -6.93
N PRO A 99 8.06 19.88 -6.30
CA PRO A 99 9.25 20.66 -5.95
C PRO A 99 10.14 19.92 -4.94
N ALA A 100 11.46 20.08 -5.11
CA ALA A 100 12.46 19.46 -4.24
C ALA A 100 12.57 20.19 -2.90
N HIS A 101 12.75 19.42 -1.81
CA HIS A 101 13.03 19.93 -0.45
C HIS A 101 11.93 20.83 0.14
N GLU A 102 10.69 20.69 -0.32
CA GLU A 102 9.56 21.47 0.15
C GLU A 102 8.62 20.73 1.10
N PHE A 103 8.79 19.44 1.27
CA PHE A 103 7.91 18.64 2.13
C PHE A 103 8.55 18.38 3.50
N ASP A 104 7.77 18.64 4.55
CA ASP A 104 8.09 18.31 5.93
C ASP A 104 7.95 16.82 6.22
N ALA A 105 7.04 16.17 5.48
CA ALA A 105 6.81 14.73 5.56
C ALA A 105 6.44 14.14 4.19
N VAL A 106 6.85 12.91 3.97
CA VAL A 106 6.39 12.07 2.86
C VAL A 106 5.84 10.78 3.45
N VAL A 107 4.64 10.37 3.02
CA VAL A 107 4.01 9.12 3.47
C VAL A 107 3.63 8.24 2.29
N SER A 108 3.52 6.93 2.54
CA SER A 108 2.89 5.98 1.63
C SER A 108 2.37 4.76 2.39
N ASN A 109 1.12 4.40 2.17
CA ASN A 109 0.50 3.23 2.81
C ASN A 109 0.39 2.07 1.82
N ILE A 110 1.27 1.07 1.93
CA ILE A 110 1.30 -0.14 1.06
C ILE A 110 1.39 0.20 -0.45
N GLY A 111 1.71 1.44 -0.80
CA GLY A 111 1.74 1.91 -2.20
C GLY A 111 3.12 1.78 -2.85
N ILE A 112 4.17 2.26 -2.17
CA ILE A 112 5.55 2.28 -2.70
C ILE A 112 6.12 0.90 -3.03
N ILE A 113 5.58 -0.13 -2.43
CA ILE A 113 6.02 -1.52 -2.63
C ILE A 113 5.89 -1.98 -4.09
N PHE A 114 5.11 -1.26 -4.89
CA PHE A 114 4.90 -1.53 -6.32
C PHE A 114 5.70 -0.60 -7.24
N VAL A 115 6.53 0.27 -6.67
CA VAL A 115 7.35 1.24 -7.40
C VAL A 115 8.80 0.76 -7.46
N GLU A 116 9.54 1.09 -8.53
CA GLU A 116 10.98 0.74 -8.63
C GLU A 116 11.74 1.35 -7.44
N PRO A 117 12.40 0.51 -6.62
CA PRO A 117 12.85 0.94 -5.29
C PRO A 117 13.98 1.97 -5.30
N THR A 118 14.87 1.96 -6.30
CA THR A 118 15.98 2.92 -6.37
C THR A 118 15.47 4.31 -6.70
N ALA A 119 14.64 4.42 -7.73
CA ALA A 119 14.00 5.68 -8.11
C ALA A 119 13.10 6.21 -6.99
N GLN A 120 12.34 5.31 -6.33
CA GLN A 120 11.48 5.69 -5.21
C GLN A 120 12.26 6.22 -4.02
N ALA A 121 13.38 5.58 -3.63
CA ALA A 121 14.22 6.05 -2.52
C ALA A 121 14.86 7.42 -2.84
N ALA A 122 15.32 7.61 -4.08
CA ALA A 122 15.85 8.89 -4.55
C ALA A 122 14.78 10.00 -4.52
N GLU A 123 13.55 9.69 -4.93
CA GLU A 123 12.45 10.64 -4.95
C GLU A 123 12.03 11.06 -3.52
N PHE A 124 12.01 10.15 -2.57
CA PHE A 124 11.83 10.48 -1.16
C PHE A 124 12.87 11.49 -0.66
N GLY A 125 14.16 11.21 -0.95
CA GLY A 125 15.27 12.11 -0.58
C GLY A 125 15.17 13.47 -1.26
N ARG A 126 14.69 13.52 -2.50
CA ARG A 126 14.52 14.76 -3.28
C ARG A 126 13.39 15.64 -2.74
N LEU A 127 12.27 15.03 -2.38
CA LEU A 127 11.07 15.77 -1.93
C LEU A 127 11.23 16.35 -0.53
N LEU A 128 11.82 15.59 0.39
CA LEU A 128 11.91 15.98 1.80
C LEU A 128 12.90 17.11 2.03
N ALA A 129 12.48 18.09 2.81
CA ALA A 129 13.38 19.06 3.43
C ALA A 129 14.35 18.37 4.39
N THR A 130 15.52 19.00 4.66
CA THR A 130 16.45 18.51 5.69
C THR A 130 15.73 18.35 7.02
N GLY A 131 15.88 17.20 7.66
CA GLY A 131 15.18 16.87 8.91
C GLY A 131 13.71 16.49 8.74
N GLY A 132 13.18 16.51 7.52
CA GLY A 132 11.84 15.99 7.19
C GLY A 132 11.72 14.49 7.46
N VAL A 133 10.52 14.00 7.59
CA VAL A 133 10.23 12.62 8.00
C VAL A 133 9.56 11.83 6.88
N LEU A 134 10.16 10.71 6.50
CA LEU A 134 9.55 9.66 5.69
C LEU A 134 8.76 8.72 6.59
N GLY A 135 7.56 8.32 6.16
CA GLY A 135 6.81 7.23 6.79
C GLY A 135 6.13 6.35 5.75
N PHE A 136 6.30 5.04 5.86
CA PHE A 136 5.61 4.12 4.96
C PHE A 136 5.27 2.80 5.64
N SER A 137 4.39 2.04 5.01
CA SER A 137 4.09 0.66 5.40
C SER A 137 4.38 -0.31 4.27
N SER A 138 4.75 -1.52 4.65
CA SER A 138 5.00 -2.63 3.72
C SER A 138 4.60 -3.95 4.34
N TRP A 139 4.15 -4.89 3.50
CA TRP A 139 3.98 -6.27 3.92
C TRP A 139 5.34 -6.91 4.23
N VAL A 140 5.36 -7.75 5.27
CA VAL A 140 6.49 -8.64 5.58
C VAL A 140 6.27 -9.95 4.82
N ARG A 141 7.34 -10.53 4.32
CA ARG A 141 7.29 -11.81 3.60
C ARG A 141 6.69 -12.90 4.48
N ASP A 142 5.61 -13.50 3.99
CA ASP A 142 4.96 -14.65 4.59
C ASP A 142 4.68 -15.69 3.51
N VAL A 143 5.40 -16.81 3.57
CA VAL A 143 5.28 -17.91 2.60
C VAL A 143 3.94 -18.63 2.68
N ASN A 144 3.23 -18.49 3.80
CA ASN A 144 1.92 -19.10 4.05
C ASN A 144 0.77 -18.13 3.82
N ASN A 145 1.05 -16.91 3.33
CA ASN A 145 0.02 -15.89 3.09
C ASN A 145 -1.10 -16.44 2.19
N PRO A 146 -2.35 -16.50 2.66
CA PRO A 146 -3.47 -17.07 1.90
C PRO A 146 -3.78 -16.37 0.58
N PHE A 147 -3.32 -15.13 0.40
CA PHE A 147 -3.47 -14.39 -0.84
C PHE A 147 -2.39 -14.74 -1.88
N MET A 148 -1.21 -15.17 -1.44
CA MET A 148 -0.06 -15.36 -2.33
C MET A 148 0.33 -16.82 -2.50
N SER A 149 0.26 -17.64 -1.45
CA SER A 149 0.69 -19.05 -1.52
C SER A 149 -0.06 -19.87 -2.57
N PRO A 150 -1.38 -19.71 -2.81
CA PRO A 150 -2.09 -20.41 -3.89
C PRO A 150 -1.61 -20.00 -5.29
N ILE A 151 -1.23 -18.73 -5.47
CA ILE A 151 -0.70 -18.23 -6.75
C ILE A 151 0.61 -18.95 -7.07
N VAL A 152 1.53 -19.00 -6.11
CA VAL A 152 2.81 -19.68 -6.27
C VAL A 152 2.62 -21.19 -6.48
N ALA A 153 1.68 -21.82 -5.78
CA ALA A 153 1.40 -23.25 -5.90
C ALA A 153 0.87 -23.64 -7.29
N VAL A 154 0.02 -22.81 -7.91
CA VAL A 154 -0.63 -23.10 -9.20
C VAL A 154 0.20 -22.62 -10.39
N LEU A 155 0.80 -21.44 -10.29
CA LEU A 155 1.49 -20.81 -11.42
C LEU A 155 3.00 -21.00 -11.37
N GLY A 156 3.53 -21.51 -10.26
CA GLY A 156 4.97 -21.56 -9.98
C GLY A 156 5.50 -20.22 -9.50
N SER A 157 6.72 -20.23 -8.99
CA SER A 157 7.46 -19.01 -8.76
C SER A 157 7.81 -18.37 -10.11
N SER A 158 7.44 -17.13 -10.30
CA SER A 158 7.96 -16.32 -11.42
C SER A 158 9.50 -16.30 -11.37
N PRO A 159 10.21 -16.20 -12.50
CA PRO A 159 11.63 -15.82 -12.47
C PRO A 159 11.77 -14.65 -11.50
N GLU A 160 12.77 -14.69 -10.62
CA GLU A 160 12.90 -13.65 -9.58
C GLU A 160 12.93 -12.28 -10.28
N PRO A 161 11.93 -11.43 -10.06
CA PRO A 161 11.99 -10.07 -10.57
C PRO A 161 13.14 -9.34 -9.86
N GLU A 162 13.65 -8.29 -10.47
CA GLU A 162 14.71 -7.47 -9.91
C GLU A 162 14.39 -6.99 -8.48
N TYR A 163 13.11 -6.83 -8.18
CA TYR A 163 12.61 -6.59 -6.81
C TYR A 163 11.20 -7.20 -6.63
N THR A 164 10.84 -7.47 -5.36
CA THR A 164 9.50 -7.91 -4.95
C THR A 164 8.90 -6.94 -3.94
N PRO A 165 7.54 -6.80 -3.92
CA PRO A 165 6.86 -5.89 -3.00
C PRO A 165 7.23 -6.08 -1.52
N ASP A 166 7.41 -7.32 -1.08
CA ASP A 166 7.72 -7.71 0.29
C ASP A 166 9.15 -7.37 0.74
N GLN A 167 10.04 -7.02 -0.18
CA GLN A 167 11.40 -6.56 0.17
C GLN A 167 11.40 -5.25 0.99
N TRP A 168 10.38 -4.39 0.85
CA TRP A 168 10.23 -3.22 1.70
C TRP A 168 9.77 -3.56 3.13
N GLY A 169 9.51 -4.83 3.43
CA GLY A 169 9.27 -5.35 4.78
C GLY A 169 10.49 -5.99 5.44
N ASP A 170 11.63 -6.08 4.73
CA ASP A 170 12.89 -6.64 5.23
C ASP A 170 13.77 -5.55 5.83
N PRO A 171 14.17 -5.63 7.12
CA PRO A 171 14.96 -4.59 7.79
C PRO A 171 16.31 -4.30 7.12
N ASP A 172 17.01 -5.31 6.61
CA ASP A 172 18.34 -5.14 5.99
C ASP A 172 18.21 -4.45 4.62
N VAL A 173 17.15 -4.79 3.88
CA VAL A 173 16.83 -4.15 2.59
C VAL A 173 16.40 -2.69 2.82
N ILE A 174 15.56 -2.41 3.81
CA ILE A 174 15.17 -1.05 4.20
C ILE A 174 16.42 -0.23 4.55
N ALA A 175 17.28 -0.77 5.42
CA ALA A 175 18.50 -0.08 5.83
C ALA A 175 19.40 0.25 4.64
N THR A 176 19.57 -0.69 3.71
CA THR A 176 20.37 -0.50 2.50
C THR A 176 19.78 0.57 1.58
N ARG A 177 18.48 0.52 1.30
CA ARG A 177 17.80 1.45 0.39
C ARG A 177 17.75 2.89 0.92
N LEU A 178 17.67 3.04 2.24
CA LEU A 178 17.58 4.36 2.88
C LEU A 178 18.95 4.94 3.30
N ALA A 179 20.04 4.17 3.23
CA ALA A 179 21.35 4.52 3.77
C ALA A 179 21.91 5.86 3.29
N THR A 180 21.65 6.23 2.03
CA THR A 180 22.23 7.43 1.41
C THR A 180 21.64 8.71 1.99
N ASP A 181 20.34 8.77 2.06
CA ASP A 181 19.59 10.01 2.29
C ASP A 181 18.96 10.10 3.69
N PHE A 182 18.91 9.00 4.44
CA PHE A 182 18.16 8.92 5.68
C PHE A 182 18.99 8.47 6.88
N VAL A 183 18.54 8.87 8.06
CA VAL A 183 19.03 8.46 9.37
C VAL A 183 17.84 8.15 10.28
N ASP A 184 18.13 7.66 11.48
CA ASP A 184 17.13 7.40 12.51
C ASP A 184 15.97 6.55 11.99
N VAL A 185 16.32 5.47 11.28
CA VAL A 185 15.32 4.52 10.76
C VAL A 185 14.72 3.73 11.92
N GLU A 186 13.41 3.82 12.08
CA GLU A 186 12.63 3.05 13.05
C GLU A 186 11.67 2.13 12.30
N ILE A 187 11.55 0.88 12.75
CA ILE A 187 10.70 -0.16 12.16
C ILE A 187 9.81 -0.73 13.25
N GLU A 188 8.52 -0.50 13.14
CA GLU A 188 7.48 -1.05 14.02
C GLU A 188 6.81 -2.23 13.31
N ASN A 189 6.84 -3.43 13.95
CA ASN A 189 6.17 -4.63 13.41
C ASN A 189 4.74 -4.70 13.93
N ALA A 190 3.81 -5.04 13.04
CA ALA A 190 2.41 -5.24 13.38
C ALA A 190 1.76 -6.33 12.51
N SER A 191 0.49 -6.62 12.72
CA SER A 191 -0.27 -7.60 11.94
C SER A 191 -1.66 -7.08 11.65
N LEU A 192 -2.10 -7.26 10.39
CA LEU A 192 -3.46 -6.93 9.97
C LEU A 192 -4.30 -8.21 9.97
N THR A 193 -5.38 -8.21 10.72
CA THR A 193 -6.37 -9.30 10.68
C THR A 193 -7.32 -9.10 9.49
N TRP A 194 -7.28 -10.03 8.54
CA TRP A 194 -8.29 -10.16 7.51
C TRP A 194 -9.46 -10.98 8.05
N ARG A 195 -10.65 -10.42 7.97
CA ARG A 195 -11.85 -11.08 8.43
C ARG A 195 -12.95 -11.00 7.37
N PHE A 196 -13.57 -12.15 7.07
CA PHE A 196 -14.67 -12.29 6.12
C PHE A 196 -15.77 -13.11 6.77
N ASP A 197 -17.00 -12.66 6.67
CA ASP A 197 -18.15 -13.26 7.37
C ASP A 197 -18.51 -14.66 6.85
N SER A 198 -17.94 -15.06 5.70
CA SER A 198 -18.13 -16.39 5.12
C SER A 198 -17.01 -16.73 4.12
N MET A 199 -16.93 -18.01 3.73
CA MET A 199 -16.06 -18.46 2.63
C MET A 199 -16.42 -17.76 1.31
N ASP A 200 -17.71 -17.58 1.01
CA ASP A 200 -18.13 -16.88 -0.22
C ASP A 200 -17.69 -15.41 -0.24
N ALA A 201 -17.73 -14.74 0.92
CA ALA A 201 -17.21 -13.38 1.03
C ALA A 201 -15.69 -13.32 0.82
N ALA A 202 -14.93 -14.26 1.39
CA ALA A 202 -13.47 -14.32 1.22
C ALA A 202 -13.08 -14.61 -0.23
N LEU A 203 -13.70 -15.61 -0.85
CA LEU A 203 -13.50 -15.91 -2.27
C LEU A 203 -13.95 -14.77 -3.17
N GLY A 204 -15.07 -14.13 -2.83
CA GLY A 204 -15.58 -12.96 -3.53
C GLY A 204 -14.60 -11.80 -3.53
N PHE A 205 -13.97 -11.55 -2.39
CA PHE A 205 -12.92 -10.54 -2.30
C PHE A 205 -11.79 -10.81 -3.29
N MET A 206 -11.28 -12.05 -3.34
CA MET A 206 -10.17 -12.41 -4.22
C MET A 206 -10.54 -12.45 -5.70
N THR A 207 -11.77 -12.87 -6.01
CA THR A 207 -12.16 -13.12 -7.41
C THR A 207 -12.90 -11.97 -8.08
N ARG A 208 -13.39 -10.98 -7.30
CA ARG A 208 -14.23 -9.89 -7.81
C ARG A 208 -13.81 -8.49 -7.31
N GLU A 209 -13.07 -8.41 -6.20
CA GLU A 209 -12.81 -7.13 -5.55
C GLU A 209 -11.33 -6.74 -5.57
N SER A 210 -10.42 -7.60 -5.11
CA SER A 210 -8.99 -7.30 -5.03
C SER A 210 -8.39 -7.08 -6.43
N PRO A 211 -7.91 -5.88 -6.77
CA PRO A 211 -7.44 -5.53 -8.11
C PRO A 211 -6.40 -6.49 -8.67
N MET A 212 -5.38 -6.80 -7.89
CA MET A 212 -4.28 -7.68 -8.32
C MET A 212 -4.77 -9.10 -8.65
N HIS A 213 -5.64 -9.67 -7.80
CA HIS A 213 -6.17 -11.02 -7.99
C HIS A 213 -7.14 -11.07 -9.18
N VAL A 214 -8.00 -10.05 -9.30
CA VAL A 214 -8.93 -9.93 -10.44
C VAL A 214 -8.17 -9.80 -11.75
N ALA A 215 -7.16 -8.92 -11.81
CA ALA A 215 -6.33 -8.76 -13.00
C ALA A 215 -5.58 -10.06 -13.34
N LEU A 216 -5.03 -10.76 -12.34
CA LEU A 216 -4.36 -12.03 -12.53
C LEU A 216 -5.32 -13.06 -13.13
N LEU A 217 -6.49 -13.28 -12.52
CA LEU A 217 -7.48 -14.24 -12.98
C LEU A 217 -7.97 -13.94 -14.39
N ASN A 218 -8.13 -12.68 -14.77
CA ASN A 218 -8.55 -12.26 -16.10
C ASN A 218 -7.49 -12.52 -17.19
N ASN A 219 -6.21 -12.64 -16.80
CA ASN A 219 -5.10 -12.92 -17.71
C ASN A 219 -4.80 -14.42 -17.87
N LEU A 220 -5.50 -15.30 -17.12
CA LEU A 220 -5.35 -16.74 -17.21
C LEU A 220 -6.37 -17.35 -18.17
N ASP A 221 -6.03 -18.51 -18.76
CA ASP A 221 -7.02 -19.36 -19.41
C ASP A 221 -8.02 -19.94 -18.39
N ALA A 222 -9.15 -20.44 -18.87
CA ALA A 222 -10.22 -20.93 -18.02
C ALA A 222 -9.75 -22.05 -17.05
N ALA A 223 -8.96 -23.01 -17.54
CA ALA A 223 -8.50 -24.13 -16.74
C ALA A 223 -7.59 -23.69 -15.59
N ARG A 224 -6.63 -22.81 -15.86
CA ARG A 224 -5.75 -22.23 -14.83
C ARG A 224 -6.49 -21.31 -13.86
N SER A 225 -7.46 -20.53 -14.36
CA SER A 225 -8.31 -19.68 -13.51
C SER A 225 -9.12 -20.54 -12.52
N ASP A 226 -9.71 -21.65 -12.99
CA ASP A 226 -10.45 -22.57 -12.12
C ASP A 226 -9.53 -23.28 -11.12
N GLN A 227 -8.33 -23.70 -11.52
CA GLN A 227 -7.33 -24.27 -10.62
C GLN A 227 -6.94 -23.28 -9.51
N LEU A 228 -6.70 -22.02 -9.87
CA LEU A 228 -6.33 -20.99 -8.92
C LEU A 228 -7.47 -20.67 -7.94
N ARG A 229 -8.72 -20.59 -8.44
CA ARG A 229 -9.90 -20.42 -7.57
C ARG A 229 -10.05 -21.57 -6.57
N ALA A 230 -9.86 -22.81 -7.02
CA ALA A 230 -9.90 -23.98 -6.14
C ALA A 230 -8.75 -23.96 -5.11
N ALA A 231 -7.56 -23.52 -5.49
CA ALA A 231 -6.43 -23.38 -4.58
C ALA A 231 -6.67 -22.28 -3.52
N PHE A 232 -7.25 -21.14 -3.88
CA PHE A 232 -7.68 -20.13 -2.92
C PHE A 232 -8.70 -20.70 -1.93
N GLU A 233 -9.72 -21.39 -2.42
CA GLU A 233 -10.73 -22.01 -1.55
C GLU A 233 -10.10 -23.01 -0.59
N ALA A 234 -9.23 -23.89 -1.08
CA ALA A 234 -8.55 -24.88 -0.26
C ALA A 234 -7.71 -24.25 0.86
N THR A 235 -6.96 -23.19 0.53
CA THR A 235 -6.14 -22.46 1.51
C THR A 235 -7.01 -21.72 2.51
N LEU A 236 -8.02 -20.97 2.07
CA LEU A 236 -8.92 -20.22 2.95
C LEU A 236 -9.70 -21.14 3.89
N ARG A 237 -10.00 -22.36 3.47
CA ARG A 237 -10.70 -23.37 4.28
C ARG A 237 -9.94 -23.73 5.57
N THR A 238 -8.62 -23.62 5.57
CA THR A 238 -7.79 -23.85 6.77
C THR A 238 -7.88 -22.71 7.80
N HIS A 239 -8.47 -21.57 7.39
CA HIS A 239 -8.65 -20.37 8.22
C HIS A 239 -10.11 -20.13 8.64
N VAL A 240 -10.99 -21.12 8.40
CA VAL A 240 -12.39 -21.05 8.83
C VAL A 240 -12.48 -21.32 10.33
N THR A 241 -13.10 -20.40 11.03
CA THR A 241 -13.39 -20.53 12.47
C THR A 241 -14.66 -21.35 12.71
N ASN A 242 -14.95 -21.74 13.94
CA ASN A 242 -16.11 -22.57 14.28
C ASN A 242 -17.46 -21.93 13.97
N ASP A 243 -17.51 -20.62 13.88
CA ASP A 243 -18.69 -19.80 13.50
C ASP A 243 -18.80 -19.54 12.00
N GLY A 244 -17.92 -20.15 11.19
CA GLY A 244 -17.94 -20.05 9.73
C GLY A 244 -17.26 -18.81 9.14
N VAL A 245 -16.65 -17.99 9.98
CA VAL A 245 -15.85 -16.82 9.57
C VAL A 245 -14.51 -17.27 9.03
N VAL A 246 -14.02 -16.64 7.97
CA VAL A 246 -12.64 -16.79 7.51
C VAL A 246 -11.80 -15.69 8.13
N SER A 247 -10.76 -16.06 8.91
CA SER A 247 -9.91 -15.09 9.58
C SER A 247 -8.44 -15.53 9.57
N PHE A 248 -7.55 -14.61 9.16
CA PHE A 248 -6.10 -14.82 9.18
C PHE A 248 -5.38 -13.48 9.32
N GLU A 249 -4.13 -13.54 9.69
CA GLU A 249 -3.28 -12.37 9.87
C GLU A 249 -2.25 -12.24 8.74
N THR A 250 -1.90 -11.00 8.40
CA THR A 250 -0.79 -10.69 7.50
C THR A 250 0.14 -9.71 8.19
N PRO A 251 1.42 -10.07 8.39
CA PRO A 251 2.38 -9.20 9.04
C PRO A 251 2.76 -8.03 8.12
N TYR A 252 2.93 -6.86 8.73
CA TYR A 252 3.42 -5.66 8.07
C TYR A 252 4.37 -4.87 8.98
N VAL A 253 5.09 -3.94 8.39
CA VAL A 253 5.89 -2.96 9.10
C VAL A 253 5.38 -1.55 8.84
N VAL A 254 5.51 -0.69 9.84
CA VAL A 254 5.50 0.75 9.71
C VAL A 254 6.92 1.24 9.89
N VAL A 255 7.42 1.93 8.89
CA VAL A 255 8.80 2.44 8.86
C VAL A 255 8.77 3.95 8.90
N THR A 256 9.60 4.54 9.74
CA THR A 256 9.87 5.98 9.69
C THR A 256 11.37 6.23 9.62
N ALA A 257 11.76 7.29 8.93
CA ALA A 257 13.15 7.72 8.80
C ALA A 257 13.24 9.24 8.69
N ARG A 258 14.37 9.82 9.07
CA ARG A 258 14.63 11.26 9.00
C ARG A 258 15.56 11.57 7.83
N ARG A 259 15.22 12.56 7.01
CA ARG A 259 16.09 13.08 5.94
C ARG A 259 17.32 13.75 6.55
N ARG A 260 18.50 13.44 6.02
CA ARG A 260 19.79 14.07 6.41
C ARG A 260 19.83 15.56 6.16
#